data_748882fe4e56d8a763afc02c7d4041ff
#
_entry.id   748882fe4e56d8a763afc02c7d4041ff
#
_cell.length_a   1.000
_cell.length_b   1.000
_cell.length_c   1.000
_cell.angle_alpha   90.00
_cell.angle_beta   90.00
_cell.angle_gamma   90.00
#
_symmetry.space_group_name_H-M   'P 1'
#
loop_
_entity.id
_entity.type
_entity.pdbx_description
1 polymer ?
#
loop_
_entity_poly.entity_id
_entity_poly.type
_entity_poly.pdbx_seq_one_letter_code
_entity_poly.pdbx_strand_id
1 'polypeptide(L)'
;MDTSFKQLYLQYYAPAKRFAALYVKRSDVAEDVVQDVFLKIYELQERAPQCNFSMAYVMTSVKHGCISFLRGELLITELEGNYSEVERSEMQWMCNQLEMWDLTTSVTEDTISEIYKAIDALPPQCREIFFRSKIEGKKHAEIAQELNISINTIESQMSIAYRKLRKSLERFLLILLLFVLHF
;
A
#
# COMPACT_ATOMS: atom_id res chain seq x y z
N MET A 1 -14.52 -19.69 -9.21
CA MET A 1 -13.70 -18.70 -8.50
C MET A 1 -14.44 -18.33 -7.24
N ASP A 2 -13.90 -18.68 -6.10
CA ASP A 2 -14.58 -18.53 -4.81
C ASP A 2 -14.91 -17.06 -4.55
N THR A 3 -16.13 -16.77 -4.12
CA THR A 3 -16.62 -15.39 -3.90
C THR A 3 -15.71 -14.64 -2.91
N SER A 4 -15.12 -15.35 -1.98
CA SER A 4 -14.19 -14.84 -0.96
C SER A 4 -12.88 -14.34 -1.57
N PHE A 5 -12.23 -15.13 -2.45
CA PHE A 5 -10.99 -14.71 -3.12
C PHE A 5 -11.23 -13.52 -4.04
N LYS A 6 -12.33 -13.52 -4.80
CA LYS A 6 -12.67 -12.41 -5.68
C LYS A 6 -12.81 -11.09 -4.93
N GLN A 7 -13.47 -11.11 -3.78
CA GLN A 7 -13.63 -9.92 -2.93
C GLN A 7 -12.28 -9.44 -2.40
N LEU A 8 -11.44 -10.35 -1.87
CA LEU A 8 -10.09 -10.05 -1.40
C LEU A 8 -9.22 -9.45 -2.51
N TYR A 9 -9.26 -10.04 -3.71
CA TYR A 9 -8.51 -9.54 -4.86
C TYR A 9 -8.95 -8.13 -5.25
N LEU A 10 -10.25 -7.90 -5.42
CA LEU A 10 -10.80 -6.59 -5.80
C LEU A 10 -10.49 -5.51 -4.75
N GLN A 11 -10.47 -5.87 -3.48
CA GLN A 11 -10.23 -4.95 -2.37
C GLN A 11 -8.75 -4.59 -2.22
N TYR A 12 -7.84 -5.54 -2.36
CA TYR A 12 -6.45 -5.37 -1.94
C TYR A 12 -5.44 -5.30 -3.09
N TYR A 13 -5.79 -5.70 -4.32
CA TYR A 13 -4.85 -5.69 -5.44
C TYR A 13 -4.31 -4.29 -5.76
N ALA A 14 -5.18 -3.31 -5.91
CA ALA A 14 -4.76 -1.96 -6.29
C ALA A 14 -3.90 -1.27 -5.21
N PRO A 15 -4.24 -1.32 -3.89
CA PRO A 15 -3.36 -0.88 -2.83
C PRO A 15 -2.01 -1.61 -2.80
N ALA A 16 -2.01 -2.94 -2.95
CA ALA A 16 -0.81 -3.76 -2.96
C ALA A 16 0.13 -3.40 -4.12
N LYS A 17 -0.41 -3.21 -5.33
CA LYS A 17 0.37 -2.79 -6.51
C LYS A 17 0.98 -1.40 -6.32
N ARG A 18 0.23 -0.44 -5.77
CA ARG A 18 0.79 0.88 -5.45
C ARG A 18 1.92 0.80 -4.44
N PHE A 19 1.73 0.00 -3.39
CA PHE A 19 2.77 -0.23 -2.39
C PHE A 19 4.03 -0.83 -3.03
N ALA A 20 3.92 -1.92 -3.79
CA ALA A 20 5.07 -2.53 -4.47
C ALA A 20 5.80 -1.53 -5.38
N ALA A 21 5.05 -0.73 -6.17
CA ALA A 21 5.63 0.26 -7.08
C ALA A 21 6.46 1.36 -6.40
N LEU A 22 6.22 1.66 -5.12
CA LEU A 22 7.03 2.61 -4.36
C LEU A 22 8.47 2.11 -4.15
N TYR A 23 8.66 0.79 -4.05
CA TYR A 23 9.95 0.19 -3.71
C TYR A 23 10.67 -0.40 -4.91
N VAL A 24 9.96 -1.12 -5.79
CA VAL A 24 10.61 -1.74 -6.95
C VAL A 24 10.79 -0.78 -8.13
N LYS A 25 10.19 0.43 -8.09
CA LYS A 25 10.28 1.52 -9.09
C LYS A 25 9.91 1.12 -10.54
N ARG A 26 9.54 -0.12 -10.79
CA ARG A 26 9.13 -0.69 -12.07
C ARG A 26 7.72 -1.23 -11.97
N SER A 27 6.82 -0.71 -12.79
CA SER A 27 5.38 -1.05 -12.74
C SER A 27 5.09 -2.50 -13.14
N ASP A 28 5.85 -3.03 -14.09
CA ASP A 28 5.80 -4.43 -14.52
C ASP A 28 6.18 -5.37 -13.37
N VAL A 29 7.31 -5.10 -12.74
CA VAL A 29 7.80 -5.89 -11.58
C VAL A 29 6.86 -5.79 -10.37
N ALA A 30 6.33 -4.59 -10.11
CA ALA A 30 5.35 -4.42 -9.04
C ALA A 30 4.09 -5.27 -9.28
N GLU A 31 3.66 -5.36 -10.54
CA GLU A 31 2.54 -6.22 -10.95
C GLU A 31 2.87 -7.69 -10.74
N ASP A 32 4.03 -8.15 -11.21
CA ASP A 32 4.47 -9.54 -11.07
C ASP A 32 4.56 -9.96 -9.60
N VAL A 33 5.21 -9.14 -8.75
CA VAL A 33 5.29 -9.40 -7.30
C VAL A 33 3.91 -9.55 -6.67
N VAL A 34 2.97 -8.68 -7.04
CA VAL A 34 1.62 -8.72 -6.48
C VAL A 34 0.83 -9.90 -7.00
N GLN A 35 0.94 -10.23 -8.30
CA GLN A 35 0.29 -11.40 -8.88
C GLN A 35 0.77 -12.69 -8.22
N ASP A 36 2.08 -12.86 -8.01
CA ASP A 36 2.66 -14.01 -7.31
C ASP A 36 2.12 -14.15 -5.89
N VAL A 37 1.97 -13.04 -5.16
CA VAL A 37 1.40 -13.06 -3.81
C VAL A 37 -0.06 -13.51 -3.85
N PHE A 38 -0.87 -12.96 -4.77
CA PHE A 38 -2.27 -13.35 -4.88
C PHE A 38 -2.45 -14.79 -5.36
N LEU A 39 -1.57 -15.28 -6.24
CA LEU A 39 -1.56 -16.69 -6.64
C LEU A 39 -1.31 -17.61 -5.44
N LYS A 40 -0.31 -17.31 -4.61
CA LYS A 40 -0.03 -18.06 -3.37
C LYS A 40 -1.19 -18.01 -2.39
N ILE A 41 -1.84 -16.85 -2.23
CA ILE A 41 -3.03 -16.72 -1.39
C ILE A 41 -4.17 -17.59 -1.92
N TYR A 42 -4.39 -17.61 -3.24
CA TYR A 42 -5.38 -18.46 -3.88
C TYR A 42 -5.13 -19.94 -3.59
N GLU A 43 -3.90 -20.40 -3.80
CA GLU A 43 -3.50 -21.80 -3.52
C GLU A 43 -3.65 -22.17 -2.04
N LEU A 44 -3.31 -21.24 -1.14
CA LEU A 44 -3.50 -21.44 0.31
C LEU A 44 -4.98 -21.52 0.67
N GLN A 45 -5.82 -20.70 0.07
CA GLN A 45 -7.27 -20.72 0.32
C GLN A 45 -7.93 -21.99 -0.22
N GLU A 46 -7.45 -22.54 -1.34
CA GLU A 46 -7.92 -23.85 -1.82
C GLU A 46 -7.58 -24.98 -0.84
N ARG A 47 -6.39 -24.94 -0.22
CA ARG A 47 -5.94 -25.96 0.75
C ARG A 47 -6.54 -25.79 2.14
N ALA A 48 -6.89 -24.55 2.51
CA ALA A 48 -7.41 -24.19 3.84
C ALA A 48 -8.51 -23.12 3.71
N PRO A 49 -9.75 -23.51 3.30
CA PRO A 49 -10.84 -22.57 3.04
C PRO A 49 -11.27 -21.73 4.25
N GLN A 50 -10.95 -22.21 5.47
CA GLN A 50 -11.23 -21.50 6.73
C GLN A 50 -10.27 -20.34 7.00
N CYS A 51 -9.16 -20.22 6.26
CA CYS A 51 -8.21 -19.12 6.44
C CYS A 51 -8.77 -17.83 5.86
N ASN A 52 -8.80 -16.79 6.69
CA ASN A 52 -9.21 -15.47 6.27
C ASN A 52 -7.97 -14.57 6.17
N PHE A 53 -7.69 -14.06 4.97
CA PHE A 53 -6.49 -13.24 4.72
C PHE A 53 -6.82 -11.77 4.93
N SER A 54 -6.18 -11.16 5.92
CA SER A 54 -6.33 -9.73 6.22
C SER A 54 -5.49 -8.87 5.26
N MET A 55 -5.79 -7.57 5.21
CA MET A 55 -4.95 -6.57 4.52
C MET A 55 -3.49 -6.62 5.01
N ALA A 56 -3.28 -6.78 6.31
CA ALA A 56 -1.94 -6.89 6.90
C ALA A 56 -1.17 -8.09 6.34
N TYR A 57 -1.83 -9.24 6.21
CA TYR A 57 -1.21 -10.43 5.59
C TYR A 57 -0.81 -10.17 4.14
N VAL A 58 -1.71 -9.60 3.33
CA VAL A 58 -1.43 -9.27 1.92
C VAL A 58 -0.24 -8.32 1.82
N MET A 59 -0.25 -7.23 2.59
CA MET A 59 0.81 -6.21 2.55
C MET A 59 2.15 -6.75 3.02
N THR A 60 2.17 -7.58 4.08
CA THR A 60 3.39 -8.26 4.54
C THR A 60 3.94 -9.22 3.49
N SER A 61 3.07 -9.97 2.81
CA SER A 61 3.48 -10.88 1.75
C SER A 61 4.06 -10.12 0.54
N VAL A 62 3.43 -9.02 0.14
CA VAL A 62 3.93 -8.14 -0.93
C VAL A 62 5.27 -7.50 -0.54
N LYS A 63 5.41 -7.03 0.72
CA LYS A 63 6.68 -6.53 1.25
C LYS A 63 7.80 -7.56 1.09
N HIS A 64 7.56 -8.80 1.53
CA HIS A 64 8.56 -9.88 1.38
C HIS A 64 8.88 -10.17 -0.09
N GLY A 65 7.89 -10.10 -0.99
CA GLY A 65 8.11 -10.20 -2.43
C GLY A 65 9.02 -9.09 -2.96
N CYS A 66 8.78 -7.85 -2.55
CA CYS A 66 9.64 -6.71 -2.93
C CYS A 66 11.07 -6.86 -2.37
N ILE A 67 11.24 -7.28 -1.12
CA ILE A 67 12.56 -7.53 -0.53
C ILE A 67 13.31 -8.63 -1.31
N SER A 68 12.63 -9.73 -1.64
CA SER A 68 13.22 -10.84 -2.41
C SER A 68 13.67 -10.38 -3.78
N PHE A 69 12.86 -9.58 -4.47
CA PHE A 69 13.23 -8.99 -5.75
C PHE A 69 14.46 -8.08 -5.63
N LEU A 70 14.44 -7.11 -4.70
CA LEU A 70 15.55 -6.16 -4.51
C LEU A 70 16.87 -6.87 -4.14
N ARG A 71 16.82 -7.91 -3.30
CA ARG A 71 17.99 -8.72 -2.97
C ARG A 71 18.51 -9.50 -4.18
N GLY A 72 17.60 -10.00 -5.02
CA GLY A 72 17.96 -10.65 -6.29
C GLY A 72 18.69 -9.70 -7.24
N GLU A 73 18.16 -8.49 -7.43
CA GLU A 73 18.79 -7.44 -8.24
C GLU A 73 20.16 -7.03 -7.69
N LEU A 74 20.30 -6.88 -6.37
CA LEU A 74 21.57 -6.55 -5.73
C LEU A 74 22.63 -7.64 -5.99
N LEU A 75 22.25 -8.91 -5.92
CA LEU A 75 23.14 -10.04 -6.19
C LEU A 75 23.58 -10.08 -7.66
N ILE A 76 22.65 -9.87 -8.61
CA ILE A 76 22.94 -9.78 -10.04
C ILE A 76 23.89 -8.60 -10.31
N THR A 77 23.65 -7.47 -9.67
CA THR A 77 24.49 -6.25 -9.75
C THR A 77 25.93 -6.52 -9.31
N GLU A 78 26.11 -7.32 -8.25
CA GLU A 78 27.44 -7.73 -7.77
C GLU A 78 28.17 -8.63 -8.75
N LEU A 79 27.44 -9.50 -9.45
CA LEU A 79 28.03 -10.48 -10.37
C LEU A 79 28.34 -9.89 -11.74
N GLU A 80 27.49 -9.00 -12.24
CA GLU A 80 27.57 -8.49 -13.62
C GLU A 80 28.20 -7.10 -13.73
N GLY A 81 28.29 -6.34 -12.65
CA GLY A 81 28.90 -4.99 -12.63
C GLY A 81 28.17 -3.95 -13.46
N ASN A 82 26.93 -4.18 -13.84
CA ASN A 82 26.18 -3.39 -14.82
C ASN A 82 25.48 -2.15 -14.25
N TYR A 83 25.50 -1.95 -12.93
CA TYR A 83 24.85 -0.82 -12.25
C TYR A 83 25.84 0.14 -11.62
N SER A 84 25.47 1.41 -11.55
CA SER A 84 26.26 2.42 -10.85
C SER A 84 26.20 2.22 -9.33
N GLU A 85 27.21 2.71 -8.61
CA GLU A 85 27.20 2.70 -7.13
C GLU A 85 25.98 3.40 -6.53
N VAL A 86 25.46 4.40 -7.23
CA VAL A 86 24.27 5.15 -6.80
C VAL A 86 23.03 4.27 -6.84
N GLU A 87 22.79 3.56 -7.95
CA GLU A 87 21.65 2.65 -8.09
C GLU A 87 21.69 1.51 -7.08
N ARG A 88 22.89 0.96 -6.85
CA ARG A 88 23.10 -0.06 -5.83
C ARG A 88 22.78 0.45 -4.43
N SER A 89 23.26 1.65 -4.10
CA SER A 89 22.99 2.27 -2.78
C SER A 89 21.50 2.57 -2.58
N GLU A 90 20.79 3.00 -3.62
CA GLU A 90 19.35 3.20 -3.58
C GLU A 90 18.59 1.89 -3.35
N MET A 91 18.93 0.82 -4.06
CA MET A 91 18.30 -0.50 -3.87
C MET A 91 18.55 -1.03 -2.46
N GLN A 92 19.79 -0.91 -1.95
CA GLN A 92 20.12 -1.31 -0.59
C GLN A 92 19.33 -0.51 0.45
N TRP A 93 19.23 0.81 0.27
CA TRP A 93 18.43 1.67 1.14
C TRP A 93 16.95 1.26 1.15
N MET A 94 16.36 0.98 -0.02
CA MET A 94 14.98 0.52 -0.12
C MET A 94 14.76 -0.82 0.57
N CYS A 95 15.69 -1.76 0.39
CA CYS A 95 15.64 -3.05 1.06
C CYS A 95 15.65 -2.87 2.58
N ASN A 96 16.56 -2.04 3.10
CA ASN A 96 16.66 -1.75 4.53
C ASN A 96 15.39 -1.07 5.07
N GLN A 97 14.79 -0.14 4.32
CA GLN A 97 13.52 0.50 4.71
C GLN A 97 12.38 -0.52 4.83
N LEU A 98 12.28 -1.45 3.89
CA LEU A 98 11.27 -2.51 3.95
C LEU A 98 11.49 -3.46 5.13
N GLU A 99 12.74 -3.80 5.43
CA GLU A 99 13.07 -4.66 6.57
C GLU A 99 12.77 -3.99 7.92
N MET A 100 13.07 -2.70 8.04
CA MET A 100 12.76 -1.92 9.25
C MET A 100 11.25 -1.79 9.51
N TRP A 101 10.41 -1.95 8.51
CA TRP A 101 8.95 -1.88 8.69
C TRP A 101 8.41 -2.92 9.69
N ASP A 102 9.05 -4.07 9.88
CA ASP A 102 8.60 -5.07 10.86
C ASP A 102 8.72 -4.58 12.32
N LEU A 103 9.65 -3.68 12.59
CA LEU A 103 9.79 -3.07 13.93
C LEU A 103 8.65 -2.08 14.25
N THR A 104 8.01 -1.53 13.22
CA THR A 104 6.88 -0.60 13.37
C THR A 104 5.51 -1.31 13.36
N THR A 105 5.46 -2.59 13.00
CA THR A 105 4.18 -3.34 12.85
C THR A 105 3.48 -3.58 14.19
N SER A 106 4.20 -3.61 15.30
CA SER A 106 3.59 -3.69 16.64
C SER A 106 2.90 -2.38 17.08
N VAL A 107 3.24 -1.27 16.45
CA VAL A 107 2.56 0.03 16.65
C VAL A 107 1.29 0.13 15.78
N THR A 108 1.09 -0.79 14.85
CA THR A 108 0.22 -0.58 13.69
C THR A 108 -1.23 -1.02 13.84
N GLU A 109 -1.60 -1.93 14.74
CA GLU A 109 -3.02 -2.30 14.88
C GLU A 109 -3.83 -1.12 15.43
N ASP A 110 -3.33 -0.46 16.46
CA ASP A 110 -3.96 0.75 17.00
C ASP A 110 -3.91 1.90 15.98
N THR A 111 -2.78 2.09 15.30
CA THR A 111 -2.61 3.15 14.29
C THR A 111 -3.50 2.93 13.07
N ILE A 112 -3.62 1.71 12.58
CA ILE A 112 -4.51 1.36 11.47
C ILE A 112 -5.97 1.59 11.88
N SER A 113 -6.36 1.18 13.08
CA SER A 113 -7.69 1.42 13.62
C SER A 113 -8.02 2.91 13.67
N GLU A 114 -7.09 3.74 14.14
CA GLU A 114 -7.26 5.19 14.19
C GLU A 114 -7.33 5.84 12.79
N ILE A 115 -6.57 5.34 11.82
CA ILE A 115 -6.69 5.78 10.42
C ILE A 115 -8.07 5.47 9.86
N TYR A 116 -8.59 4.26 10.08
CA TYR A 116 -9.94 3.90 9.64
C TYR A 116 -11.01 4.75 10.34
N LYS A 117 -10.90 4.97 11.65
CA LYS A 117 -11.80 5.87 12.37
C LYS A 117 -11.77 7.30 11.81
N ALA A 118 -10.58 7.81 11.49
CA ALA A 118 -10.43 9.12 10.88
C ALA A 118 -11.07 9.20 9.48
N ILE A 119 -10.95 8.15 8.67
CA ILE A 119 -11.61 8.05 7.36
C ILE A 119 -13.12 7.98 7.53
N ASP A 120 -13.62 7.18 8.48
CA ASP A 120 -15.04 7.04 8.76
C ASP A 120 -15.68 8.33 9.29
N ALA A 121 -14.90 9.18 9.96
CA ALA A 121 -15.32 10.50 10.43
C ALA A 121 -15.39 11.57 9.31
N LEU A 122 -14.97 11.25 8.08
CA LEU A 122 -15.14 12.16 6.95
C LEU A 122 -16.63 12.33 6.60
N PRO A 123 -17.05 13.52 6.09
CA PRO A 123 -18.39 13.71 5.55
C PRO A 123 -18.69 12.64 4.47
N PRO A 124 -19.94 12.17 4.34
CA PRO A 124 -20.26 11.01 3.49
C PRO A 124 -19.74 11.13 2.06
N GLN A 125 -19.99 12.24 1.38
CA GLN A 125 -19.51 12.45 0.00
C GLN A 125 -17.97 12.53 -0.08
N CYS A 126 -17.34 13.19 0.89
CA CYS A 126 -15.90 13.31 0.99
C CYS A 126 -15.24 11.93 1.20
N ARG A 127 -15.82 11.11 2.09
CA ARG A 127 -15.37 9.73 2.36
C ARG A 127 -15.51 8.84 1.13
N GLU A 128 -16.64 8.90 0.43
CA GLU A 128 -16.87 8.12 -0.79
C GLU A 128 -15.85 8.43 -1.87
N ILE A 129 -15.63 9.71 -2.14
CA ILE A 129 -14.65 10.16 -3.14
C ILE A 129 -13.23 9.75 -2.73
N PHE A 130 -12.89 9.92 -1.45
CA PHE A 130 -11.59 9.51 -0.92
C PHE A 130 -11.37 8.00 -1.06
N PHE A 131 -12.38 7.19 -0.73
CA PHE A 131 -12.33 5.74 -0.83
C PHE A 131 -12.12 5.30 -2.28
N ARG A 132 -12.93 5.80 -3.22
CA ARG A 132 -12.80 5.49 -4.66
C ARG A 132 -11.44 5.88 -5.21
N SER A 133 -10.92 7.05 -4.82
CA SER A 133 -9.62 7.52 -5.30
C SER A 133 -8.44 6.77 -4.70
N LYS A 134 -8.45 6.52 -3.37
CA LYS A 134 -7.28 6.02 -2.64
C LYS A 134 -7.30 4.52 -2.39
N ILE A 135 -8.47 3.94 -2.21
CA ILE A 135 -8.60 2.51 -1.95
C ILE A 135 -8.87 1.75 -3.25
N GLU A 136 -9.83 2.21 -4.07
CA GLU A 136 -10.12 1.58 -5.36
C GLU A 136 -9.16 1.99 -6.47
N GLY A 137 -8.40 3.07 -6.31
CA GLY A 137 -7.39 3.54 -7.28
C GLY A 137 -7.95 4.22 -8.52
N LYS A 138 -9.23 4.63 -8.49
CA LYS A 138 -9.88 5.30 -9.62
C LYS A 138 -9.31 6.69 -9.88
N LYS A 139 -9.27 7.08 -11.15
CA LYS A 139 -8.89 8.43 -11.56
C LYS A 139 -10.02 9.42 -11.24
N HIS A 140 -9.68 10.68 -10.96
CA HIS A 140 -10.67 11.72 -10.64
C HIS A 140 -11.72 11.88 -11.73
N ALA A 141 -11.34 11.73 -12.99
CA ALA A 141 -12.27 11.80 -14.13
C ALA A 141 -13.30 10.65 -14.13
N GLU A 142 -12.89 9.44 -13.77
CA GLU A 142 -13.78 8.27 -13.67
C GLU A 142 -14.77 8.47 -12.51
N ILE A 143 -14.29 8.93 -11.35
CA ILE A 143 -15.12 9.20 -10.18
C ILE A 143 -16.14 10.31 -10.50
N ALA A 144 -15.72 11.37 -11.20
CA ALA A 144 -16.56 12.48 -11.59
C ALA A 144 -17.72 12.00 -12.50
N GLN A 145 -17.44 11.12 -13.47
CA GLN A 145 -18.44 10.49 -14.31
C GLN A 145 -19.42 9.62 -13.52
N GLU A 146 -18.90 8.71 -12.67
CA GLU A 146 -19.73 7.79 -11.90
C GLU A 146 -20.66 8.51 -10.92
N LEU A 147 -20.18 9.58 -10.29
CA LEU A 147 -20.98 10.38 -9.34
C LEU A 147 -21.77 11.52 -9.97
N ASN A 148 -21.63 11.74 -11.29
CA ASN A 148 -22.25 12.83 -12.03
C ASN A 148 -21.97 14.22 -11.41
N ILE A 149 -20.70 14.47 -11.07
CA ILE A 149 -20.21 15.75 -10.52
C ILE A 149 -18.97 16.23 -11.28
N SER A 150 -18.58 17.49 -11.07
CA SER A 150 -17.39 18.04 -11.74
C SER A 150 -16.08 17.51 -11.15
N ILE A 151 -15.02 17.47 -11.96
CA ILE A 151 -13.66 17.15 -11.49
C ILE A 151 -13.23 18.13 -10.39
N ASN A 152 -13.56 19.41 -10.52
CA ASN A 152 -13.28 20.43 -9.50
C ASN A 152 -13.96 20.10 -8.17
N THR A 153 -15.15 19.49 -8.21
CA THR A 153 -15.84 19.01 -7.01
C THR A 153 -15.05 17.87 -6.37
N ILE A 154 -14.55 16.92 -7.17
CA ILE A 154 -13.69 15.83 -6.68
C ILE A 154 -12.45 16.39 -5.98
N GLU A 155 -11.73 17.30 -6.63
CA GLU A 155 -10.52 17.91 -6.08
C GLU A 155 -10.78 18.69 -4.79
N SER A 156 -11.89 19.42 -4.73
CA SER A 156 -12.31 20.12 -3.54
C SER A 156 -12.61 19.16 -2.38
N GLN A 157 -13.32 18.06 -2.63
CA GLN A 157 -13.62 17.03 -1.62
C GLN A 157 -12.35 16.31 -1.18
N MET A 158 -11.42 16.01 -2.09
CA MET A 158 -10.12 15.45 -1.75
C MET A 158 -9.30 16.39 -0.86
N SER A 159 -9.30 17.69 -1.14
CA SER A 159 -8.62 18.69 -0.30
C SER A 159 -9.23 18.75 1.11
N ILE A 160 -10.56 18.66 1.23
CA ILE A 160 -11.25 18.58 2.52
C ILE A 160 -10.86 17.27 3.26
N ALA A 161 -10.82 16.13 2.55
CA ALA A 161 -10.41 14.86 3.13
C ALA A 161 -9.00 14.95 3.72
N TYR A 162 -8.03 15.40 2.94
CA TYR A 162 -6.64 15.53 3.40
C TYR A 162 -6.49 16.45 4.59
N ARG A 163 -7.17 17.60 4.58
CA ARG A 163 -7.13 18.54 5.71
C ARG A 163 -7.69 17.93 7.00
N LYS A 164 -8.83 17.21 6.91
CA LYS A 164 -9.45 16.55 8.07
C LYS A 164 -8.61 15.39 8.58
N LEU A 165 -8.11 14.52 7.67
CA LEU A 165 -7.25 13.41 8.03
C LEU A 165 -5.95 13.91 8.68
N ARG A 166 -5.31 14.94 8.12
CA ARG A 166 -4.11 15.54 8.70
C ARG A 166 -4.35 16.00 10.14
N LYS A 167 -5.46 16.69 10.39
CA LYS A 167 -5.82 17.16 11.73
C LYS A 167 -6.10 15.99 12.70
N SER A 168 -6.79 14.94 12.25
CA SER A 168 -7.12 13.79 13.08
C SER A 168 -5.87 12.93 13.38
N LEU A 169 -4.92 12.88 12.46
CA LEU A 169 -3.71 12.06 12.55
C LEU A 169 -2.48 12.85 13.01
N GLU A 170 -2.63 14.12 13.38
CA GLU A 170 -1.53 15.00 13.79
C GLU A 170 -0.76 14.44 15.01
N ARG A 171 -1.46 13.81 15.96
CA ARG A 171 -0.84 13.10 17.09
C ARG A 171 0.11 11.99 16.64
N PHE A 172 -0.27 11.22 15.63
CA PHE A 172 0.51 10.10 15.11
C PHE A 172 1.71 10.57 14.31
N LEU A 173 1.55 11.67 13.55
CA LEU A 173 2.65 12.33 12.85
C LEU A 173 3.70 12.86 13.82
N LEU A 174 3.28 13.42 14.97
CA LEU A 174 4.20 13.87 16.02
C LEU A 174 4.95 12.71 16.67
N ILE A 175 4.28 11.60 16.96
CA ILE A 175 4.91 10.39 17.51
C ILE A 175 5.91 9.80 16.51
N LEU A 176 5.54 9.75 15.23
CA LEU A 176 6.41 9.25 14.15
C LEU A 176 7.62 10.17 13.94
N LEU A 177 7.42 11.48 14.02
CA LEU A 177 8.49 12.49 13.96
C LEU A 177 9.45 12.40 15.17
N LEU A 178 8.92 12.23 16.36
CA LEU A 178 9.73 12.03 17.57
C LEU A 178 10.52 10.73 17.51
N PHE A 179 9.94 9.67 16.94
CA PHE A 179 10.64 8.39 16.75
C PHE A 179 11.78 8.51 15.74
N VAL A 180 11.55 9.22 14.61
CA VAL A 180 12.58 9.48 13.58
C VAL A 180 13.70 10.41 14.07
N LEU A 181 13.39 11.33 14.99
CA LEU A 181 14.40 12.25 15.56
C LEU A 181 15.18 11.65 16.74
N HIS A 182 14.74 10.51 17.28
CA HIS A 182 15.39 9.85 18.42
C HIS A 182 16.32 8.69 17.98
N PHE A 183 16.31 8.37 16.68
CA PHE A 183 17.24 7.45 16.02
C PHE A 183 18.08 8.19 14.97
#